data_c328fc1ff3f6943ba61e7c2b9e7e670a
#
_entry.id   c328fc1ff3f6943ba61e7c2b9e7e670a
#
_cell.length_a   1.000
_cell.length_b   1.000
_cell.length_c   1.000
_cell.angle_alpha   90.00
_cell.angle_beta   90.00
_cell.angle_gamma   90.00
#
_symmetry.space_group_name_H-M   'P 1'
#
loop_
_entity.id
_entity.type
_entity.pdbx_description
1 polymer ?
#
loop_
_entity_poly.entity_id
_entity_poly.type
_entity_poly.pdbx_seq_one_letter_code
_entity_poly.pdbx_strand_id
1 'polypeptide(L)'
;GVVDDGGNFLPSGERGELLIRGTSVIHKYWERPDSIDDFLEDGWFRTGDIAYIDKEGFLYVVDRLKQIIIRGGENIGCSEVESALAGYPSIIEACVYGVPDERLGEEVAATIYADNQVDVAALQESLKSKLANFKIPKYVRISETPLARIASGKIDKKSIQKEHVLELDTKKT
;
A
#
# COMPACT_ATOMS: atom_id res chain seq x y z
N GLY A 1 -7.26 9.68 16.91
CA GLY A 1 -8.33 10.15 16.02
C GLY A 1 -8.00 9.87 14.56
N VAL A 2 -9.02 9.94 13.71
CA VAL A 2 -8.87 9.77 12.27
C VAL A 2 -9.33 11.06 11.58
N VAL A 3 -8.56 11.55 10.60
CA VAL A 3 -8.84 12.83 9.91
C VAL A 3 -8.90 12.66 8.40
N ASP A 4 -9.63 13.59 7.75
CA ASP A 4 -9.64 13.75 6.30
C ASP A 4 -8.37 14.48 5.78
N ASP A 5 -8.27 14.67 4.47
CA ASP A 5 -7.16 15.41 3.84
C ASP A 5 -7.10 16.89 4.28
N GLY A 6 -8.22 17.44 4.76
CA GLY A 6 -8.32 18.79 5.31
C GLY A 6 -7.92 18.89 6.79
N GLY A 7 -7.63 17.76 7.45
CA GLY A 7 -7.31 17.70 8.87
C GLY A 7 -8.52 17.71 9.80
N ASN A 8 -9.74 17.55 9.28
CA ASN A 8 -10.96 17.50 10.10
C ASN A 8 -11.17 16.08 10.63
N PHE A 9 -11.52 15.95 11.92
CA PHE A 9 -11.82 14.65 12.51
C PHE A 9 -13.07 14.02 11.88
N LEU A 10 -12.90 12.75 11.51
CA LEU A 10 -13.95 11.95 10.88
C LEU A 10 -14.83 11.22 11.91
N PRO A 11 -16.11 11.00 11.60
CA PRO A 11 -17.00 10.19 12.42
C PRO A 11 -16.63 8.71 12.37
N SER A 12 -17.16 7.92 13.31
CA SER A 12 -16.95 6.46 13.38
C SER A 12 -17.33 5.77 12.07
N GLY A 13 -16.45 4.89 11.61
CA GLY A 13 -16.60 4.09 10.38
C GLY A 13 -16.00 4.73 9.14
N GLU A 14 -15.69 6.01 9.16
CA GLU A 14 -15.03 6.69 8.03
C GLU A 14 -13.51 6.49 8.08
N ARG A 15 -12.91 6.33 6.88
CA ARG A 15 -11.48 6.10 6.71
C ARG A 15 -10.74 7.40 6.46
N GLY A 16 -9.60 7.57 7.13
CA GLY A 16 -8.71 8.72 6.94
C GLY A 16 -7.35 8.48 7.58
N GLU A 17 -6.52 9.51 7.67
CA GLU A 17 -5.20 9.40 8.29
C GLU A 17 -5.33 9.29 9.81
N LEU A 18 -4.61 8.34 10.39
CA LEU A 18 -4.53 8.15 11.85
C LEU A 18 -3.61 9.20 12.48
N LEU A 19 -4.18 9.99 13.38
CA LEU A 19 -3.43 10.85 14.30
C LEU A 19 -3.39 10.22 15.68
N ILE A 20 -2.24 10.30 16.35
CA ILE A 20 -2.08 9.87 17.74
C ILE A 20 -1.55 11.01 18.61
N ARG A 21 -1.98 11.05 19.89
CA ARG A 21 -1.51 12.01 20.90
C ARG A 21 -1.48 11.33 22.25
N GLY A 22 -0.46 11.63 23.06
CA GLY A 22 -0.36 11.10 24.41
C GLY A 22 1.06 11.16 24.95
N THR A 23 1.22 10.81 26.22
CA THR A 23 2.50 10.87 26.93
C THR A 23 3.57 9.91 26.39
N SER A 24 3.18 8.87 25.70
CA SER A 24 4.07 7.89 25.05
C SER A 24 4.43 8.26 23.61
N VAL A 25 3.84 9.32 23.05
CA VAL A 25 4.17 9.80 21.70
C VAL A 25 5.40 10.68 21.77
N ILE A 26 6.40 10.39 20.92
CA ILE A 26 7.60 11.22 20.81
C ILE A 26 7.24 12.61 20.27
N HIS A 27 8.07 13.61 20.59
CA HIS A 27 7.86 14.98 20.11
C HIS A 27 8.71 15.31 18.88
N LYS A 28 9.71 14.50 18.54
CA LYS A 28 10.56 14.62 17.34
C LYS A 28 11.39 13.37 17.13
N TYR A 29 11.83 13.17 15.90
CA TYR A 29 12.87 12.18 15.58
C TYR A 29 14.26 12.78 15.79
N TRP A 30 15.19 11.96 16.23
CA TRP A 30 16.59 12.36 16.38
C TRP A 30 17.22 12.60 15.00
N GLU A 31 17.85 13.75 14.80
CA GLU A 31 18.55 14.15 13.56
C GLU A 31 17.72 13.98 12.26
N ARG A 32 16.39 14.13 12.34
CA ARG A 32 15.46 14.05 11.21
C ARG A 32 14.61 15.32 11.09
N PRO A 33 15.21 16.46 10.62
CA PRO A 33 14.49 17.71 10.46
C PRO A 33 13.35 17.65 9.42
N ASP A 34 13.47 16.75 8.45
CA ASP A 34 12.48 16.47 7.42
C ASP A 34 11.17 15.84 7.94
N SER A 35 11.15 15.40 9.20
CA SER A 35 9.97 14.82 9.83
C SER A 35 9.21 15.80 10.74
N ILE A 36 9.55 17.10 10.71
CA ILE A 36 8.93 18.09 11.59
C ILE A 36 7.44 18.28 11.27
N ASP A 37 7.06 18.14 10.02
CA ASP A 37 5.67 18.27 9.54
C ASP A 37 4.77 17.09 9.99
N ASP A 38 5.36 16.00 10.48
CA ASP A 38 4.61 14.89 11.07
C ASP A 38 4.07 15.25 12.47
N PHE A 39 4.58 16.33 13.12
CA PHE A 39 4.18 16.78 14.45
C PHE A 39 3.38 18.08 14.37
N LEU A 40 2.11 18.03 14.77
CA LEU A 40 1.23 19.19 14.77
C LEU A 40 1.40 20.02 16.07
N GLU A 41 1.13 21.33 15.99
CA GLU A 41 1.33 22.27 17.09
C GLU A 41 0.57 21.91 18.38
N ASP A 42 -0.58 21.24 18.25
CA ASP A 42 -1.42 20.81 19.36
C ASP A 42 -1.04 19.42 19.93
N GLY A 43 0.12 18.90 19.54
CA GLY A 43 0.71 17.66 20.05
C GLY A 43 0.20 16.37 19.40
N TRP A 44 -0.54 16.46 18.31
CA TRP A 44 -0.87 15.31 17.48
C TRP A 44 0.32 14.94 16.58
N PHE A 45 0.50 13.64 16.39
CA PHE A 45 1.49 13.06 15.47
C PHE A 45 0.78 12.36 14.32
N ARG A 46 1.16 12.70 13.09
CA ARG A 46 0.71 12.05 11.87
C ARG A 46 1.43 10.73 11.71
N THR A 47 0.71 9.62 11.78
CA THR A 47 1.31 8.28 11.66
C THR A 47 1.64 7.90 10.22
N GLY A 48 0.95 8.52 9.26
CA GLY A 48 0.96 8.11 7.85
C GLY A 48 0.24 6.78 7.61
N ASP A 49 -0.49 6.27 8.59
CA ASP A 49 -1.33 5.09 8.45
C ASP A 49 -2.78 5.52 8.17
N ILE A 50 -3.47 4.79 7.29
CA ILE A 50 -4.90 4.94 7.05
C ILE A 50 -5.65 4.01 7.99
N ALA A 51 -6.64 4.55 8.68
CA ALA A 51 -7.40 3.83 9.69
C ALA A 51 -8.88 4.26 9.70
N TYR A 52 -9.69 3.53 10.43
CA TYR A 52 -11.01 3.95 10.89
C TYR A 52 -11.24 3.48 12.32
N ILE A 53 -12.16 4.14 13.00
CA ILE A 53 -12.61 3.75 14.35
C ILE A 53 -14.07 3.32 14.22
N ASP A 54 -14.41 2.12 14.69
CA ASP A 54 -15.79 1.64 14.65
C ASP A 54 -16.67 2.31 15.73
N LYS A 55 -17.96 1.95 15.76
CA LYS A 55 -18.93 2.51 16.72
C LYS A 55 -18.67 2.08 18.16
N GLU A 56 -17.95 0.97 18.35
CA GLU A 56 -17.53 0.43 19.64
C GLU A 56 -16.22 1.05 20.13
N GLY A 57 -15.54 1.87 19.30
CA GLY A 57 -14.30 2.56 19.62
C GLY A 57 -13.03 1.76 19.29
N PHE A 58 -13.13 0.62 18.60
CA PHE A 58 -11.96 -0.12 18.15
C PHE A 58 -11.32 0.53 16.94
N LEU A 59 -10.00 0.65 16.97
CA LEU A 59 -9.17 1.18 15.89
C LEU A 59 -8.74 0.07 14.93
N TYR A 60 -8.97 0.27 13.64
CA TYR A 60 -8.54 -0.62 12.57
C TYR A 60 -7.60 0.12 11.63
N VAL A 61 -6.33 -0.29 11.60
CA VAL A 61 -5.35 0.20 10.62
C VAL A 61 -5.48 -0.64 9.35
N VAL A 62 -5.75 0.01 8.23
CA VAL A 62 -6.08 -0.67 6.96
C VAL A 62 -4.98 -0.58 5.92
N ASP A 63 -4.20 0.52 5.89
CA ASP A 63 -3.10 0.69 4.94
C ASP A 63 -2.13 1.80 5.41
N ARG A 64 -1.13 2.10 4.59
CA ARG A 64 -0.25 3.25 4.74
C ARG A 64 -0.49 4.29 3.65
N LEU A 65 -0.51 5.57 4.02
CA LEU A 65 -0.75 6.68 3.09
C LEU A 65 0.23 6.63 1.88
N LYS A 66 1.52 6.35 2.15
CA LYS A 66 2.56 6.20 1.13
C LYS A 66 2.49 4.88 0.31
N GLN A 67 1.54 4.00 0.63
CA GLN A 67 1.31 2.74 -0.08
C GLN A 67 -0.05 2.71 -0.79
N ILE A 68 -0.69 3.87 -0.92
CA ILE A 68 -1.88 4.04 -1.76
C ILE A 68 -1.43 4.29 -3.19
N ILE A 69 -2.02 3.54 -4.11
CA ILE A 69 -1.86 3.74 -5.55
C ILE A 69 -2.99 4.67 -6.01
N ILE A 70 -2.62 5.78 -6.66
CA ILE A 70 -3.60 6.76 -7.17
C ILE A 70 -3.80 6.51 -8.65
N ARG A 71 -4.84 5.74 -8.98
CA ARG A 71 -5.14 5.32 -10.34
C ARG A 71 -6.37 6.06 -10.87
N GLY A 72 -6.16 7.04 -11.74
CA GLY A 72 -7.28 7.80 -12.35
C GLY A 72 -8.18 8.50 -11.35
N GLY A 73 -7.65 8.92 -10.21
CA GLY A 73 -8.38 9.53 -9.11
C GLY A 73 -8.92 8.54 -8.06
N GLU A 74 -8.80 7.23 -8.29
CA GLU A 74 -9.18 6.20 -7.33
C GLU A 74 -8.02 5.84 -6.40
N ASN A 75 -8.27 5.78 -5.11
CA ASN A 75 -7.33 5.38 -4.08
C ASN A 75 -7.38 3.86 -3.87
N ILE A 76 -6.29 3.17 -4.20
CA ILE A 76 -6.17 1.72 -4.09
C ILE A 76 -5.17 1.36 -3.01
N GLY A 77 -5.62 0.71 -1.95
CA GLY A 77 -4.76 0.20 -0.89
C GLY A 77 -3.96 -1.02 -1.37
N CYS A 78 -2.63 -0.96 -1.25
CA CYS A 78 -1.78 -2.11 -1.60
C CYS A 78 -2.14 -3.34 -0.78
N SER A 79 -2.41 -3.19 0.51
CA SER A 79 -2.71 -4.30 1.44
C SER A 79 -3.97 -5.07 1.05
N GLU A 80 -4.99 -4.40 0.52
CA GLU A 80 -6.22 -5.05 0.02
C GLU A 80 -5.90 -5.97 -1.15
N VAL A 81 -5.09 -5.50 -2.10
CA VAL A 81 -4.70 -6.27 -3.29
C VAL A 81 -3.74 -7.40 -2.92
N GLU A 82 -2.77 -7.15 -2.02
CA GLU A 82 -1.85 -8.16 -1.48
C GLU A 82 -2.62 -9.30 -0.79
N SER A 83 -3.63 -8.96 0.03
CA SER A 83 -4.48 -9.94 0.70
C SER A 83 -5.29 -10.80 -0.28
N ALA A 84 -5.79 -10.20 -1.37
CA ALA A 84 -6.52 -10.93 -2.40
C ALA A 84 -5.60 -11.88 -3.18
N LEU A 85 -4.35 -11.46 -3.48
CA LEU A 85 -3.32 -12.28 -4.12
C LEU A 85 -2.88 -13.45 -3.24
N ALA A 86 -2.66 -13.22 -1.94
CA ALA A 86 -2.28 -14.26 -0.99
C ALA A 86 -3.33 -15.38 -0.85
N GLY A 87 -4.57 -15.11 -1.22
CA GLY A 87 -5.63 -16.12 -1.29
C GLY A 87 -5.57 -17.02 -2.54
N TYR A 88 -4.60 -16.85 -3.44
CA TYR A 88 -4.39 -17.74 -4.58
C TYR A 88 -3.42 -18.86 -4.21
N PRO A 89 -3.79 -20.14 -4.42
CA PRO A 89 -3.10 -21.30 -3.79
C PRO A 89 -1.59 -21.41 -4.00
N SER A 90 -1.10 -20.94 -5.14
CA SER A 90 0.34 -21.05 -5.47
C SER A 90 1.17 -19.85 -5.03
N ILE A 91 0.55 -18.75 -4.55
CA ILE A 91 1.28 -17.53 -4.18
C ILE A 91 1.74 -17.63 -2.72
N ILE A 92 3.06 -17.56 -2.54
CA ILE A 92 3.71 -17.57 -1.22
C ILE A 92 3.91 -16.13 -0.71
N GLU A 93 4.36 -15.23 -1.59
CA GLU A 93 4.56 -13.83 -1.27
C GLU A 93 4.03 -12.94 -2.38
N ALA A 94 3.46 -11.81 -2.00
CA ALA A 94 3.00 -10.78 -2.94
C ALA A 94 3.44 -9.39 -2.45
N CYS A 95 3.83 -8.54 -3.39
CA CYS A 95 4.16 -7.16 -3.16
C CYS A 95 3.48 -6.31 -4.23
N VAL A 96 2.56 -5.43 -3.83
CA VAL A 96 1.76 -4.57 -4.71
C VAL A 96 2.23 -3.13 -4.61
N TYR A 97 2.29 -2.43 -5.73
CA TYR A 97 2.73 -1.04 -5.85
C TYR A 97 2.18 -0.39 -7.13
N GLY A 98 2.20 0.94 -7.16
CA GLY A 98 1.91 1.70 -8.37
C GLY A 98 3.11 1.72 -9.32
N VAL A 99 2.85 1.71 -10.61
CA VAL A 99 3.83 2.03 -11.65
C VAL A 99 3.32 3.18 -12.49
N PRO A 100 4.21 4.05 -13.04
CA PRO A 100 3.77 5.21 -13.82
C PRO A 100 2.90 4.82 -15.02
N ASP A 101 1.78 5.52 -15.20
CA ASP A 101 0.89 5.41 -16.37
C ASP A 101 0.55 6.80 -16.88
N GLU A 102 0.75 7.04 -18.19
CA GLU A 102 0.58 8.37 -18.80
C GLU A 102 -0.85 8.92 -18.70
N ARG A 103 -1.85 8.06 -18.69
CA ARG A 103 -3.27 8.44 -18.66
C ARG A 103 -3.86 8.47 -17.26
N LEU A 104 -3.44 7.54 -16.41
CA LEU A 104 -4.05 7.32 -15.10
C LEU A 104 -3.20 7.85 -13.93
N GLY A 105 -2.00 8.39 -14.21
CA GLY A 105 -1.00 8.74 -13.21
C GLY A 105 -0.24 7.50 -12.75
N GLU A 106 -0.95 6.55 -12.14
CA GLU A 106 -0.42 5.24 -11.77
C GLU A 106 -1.29 4.08 -12.28
N GLU A 107 -0.67 2.93 -12.44
CA GLU A 107 -1.34 1.66 -12.72
C GLU A 107 -0.93 0.62 -11.67
N VAL A 108 -1.84 -0.30 -11.35
CA VAL A 108 -1.58 -1.33 -10.34
C VAL A 108 -0.63 -2.38 -10.90
N ALA A 109 0.45 -2.64 -10.17
CA ALA A 109 1.42 -3.68 -10.47
C ALA A 109 1.69 -4.55 -9.24
N ALA A 110 2.06 -5.79 -9.48
CA ALA A 110 2.43 -6.74 -8.44
C ALA A 110 3.70 -7.51 -8.83
N THR A 111 4.54 -7.80 -7.85
CA THR A 111 5.54 -8.87 -7.93
C THR A 111 5.12 -9.98 -6.99
N ILE A 112 5.04 -11.19 -7.49
CA ILE A 112 4.67 -12.37 -6.71
C ILE A 112 5.83 -13.39 -6.70
N TYR A 113 5.96 -14.13 -5.59
CA TYR A 113 6.74 -15.35 -5.51
C TYR A 113 5.80 -16.51 -5.28
N ALA A 114 5.95 -17.57 -6.07
CA ALA A 114 5.04 -18.71 -6.07
C ALA A 114 5.82 -20.02 -6.10
N ASP A 115 5.25 -21.08 -5.54
CA ASP A 115 5.83 -22.42 -5.50
C ASP A 115 5.60 -23.23 -6.78
N ASN A 116 4.65 -22.80 -7.60
CA ASN A 116 4.31 -23.41 -8.88
C ASN A 116 4.18 -22.35 -9.98
N GLN A 117 4.14 -22.79 -11.22
CA GLN A 117 3.88 -21.92 -12.34
C GLN A 117 2.49 -21.26 -12.22
N VAL A 118 2.45 -19.93 -12.33
CA VAL A 118 1.22 -19.14 -12.26
C VAL A 118 0.83 -18.66 -13.66
N ASP A 119 -0.37 -18.99 -14.08
CA ASP A 119 -1.01 -18.36 -15.23
C ASP A 119 -1.56 -17.00 -14.79
N VAL A 120 -0.94 -15.93 -15.28
CA VAL A 120 -1.28 -14.55 -14.91
C VAL A 120 -2.73 -14.20 -15.34
N ALA A 121 -3.19 -14.71 -16.49
CA ALA A 121 -4.55 -14.45 -16.94
C ALA A 121 -5.59 -15.13 -16.03
N ALA A 122 -5.35 -16.39 -15.66
CA ALA A 122 -6.20 -17.11 -14.72
C ALA A 122 -6.18 -16.46 -13.33
N LEU A 123 -5.03 -15.98 -12.86
CA LEU A 123 -4.90 -15.22 -11.61
C LEU A 123 -5.76 -13.97 -11.65
N GLN A 124 -5.59 -13.11 -12.67
CA GLN A 124 -6.35 -11.86 -12.83
C GLN A 124 -7.86 -12.12 -12.89
N GLU A 125 -8.29 -13.18 -13.60
CA GLU A 125 -9.71 -13.57 -13.65
C GLU A 125 -10.24 -13.97 -12.27
N SER A 126 -9.47 -14.72 -11.49
CA SER A 126 -9.86 -15.13 -10.14
C SER A 126 -10.04 -13.95 -9.18
N LEU A 127 -9.26 -12.88 -9.37
CA LEU A 127 -9.33 -11.67 -8.55
C LEU A 127 -10.61 -10.86 -8.78
N LYS A 128 -11.30 -11.01 -9.92
CA LYS A 128 -12.56 -10.28 -10.21
C LYS A 128 -13.68 -10.60 -9.22
N SER A 129 -13.62 -11.75 -8.57
CA SER A 129 -14.58 -12.12 -7.52
C SER A 129 -14.30 -11.45 -6.17
N LYS A 130 -13.10 -10.88 -5.98
CA LYS A 130 -12.63 -10.32 -4.69
C LYS A 130 -12.38 -8.82 -4.76
N LEU A 131 -12.03 -8.31 -5.93
CA LEU A 131 -11.62 -6.92 -6.15
C LEU A 131 -12.43 -6.26 -7.26
N ALA A 132 -12.64 -4.95 -7.13
CA ALA A 132 -13.12 -4.15 -8.25
C ALA A 132 -12.11 -4.19 -9.41
N ASN A 133 -12.58 -4.14 -10.65
CA ASN A 133 -11.73 -4.31 -11.84
C ASN A 133 -10.53 -3.35 -11.90
N PHE A 134 -10.70 -2.12 -11.43
CA PHE A 134 -9.64 -1.12 -11.43
C PHE A 134 -8.53 -1.38 -10.39
N LYS A 135 -8.76 -2.28 -9.42
CA LYS A 135 -7.79 -2.69 -8.40
C LYS A 135 -6.96 -3.91 -8.81
N ILE A 136 -7.38 -4.64 -9.86
CA ILE A 136 -6.68 -5.85 -10.30
C ILE A 136 -5.34 -5.43 -10.92
N PRO A 137 -4.21 -6.03 -10.49
CA PRO A 137 -2.91 -5.72 -11.05
C PRO A 137 -2.87 -5.96 -12.56
N LYS A 138 -2.60 -4.91 -13.32
CA LYS A 138 -2.41 -4.99 -14.78
C LYS A 138 -1.08 -5.64 -15.12
N TYR A 139 -0.05 -5.30 -14.36
CA TYR A 139 1.29 -5.82 -14.55
C TYR A 139 1.62 -6.78 -13.40
N VAL A 140 1.90 -8.03 -13.73
CA VAL A 140 2.29 -9.06 -12.76
C VAL A 140 3.66 -9.60 -13.15
N ARG A 141 4.65 -9.41 -12.27
CA ARG A 141 5.98 -10.00 -12.37
C ARG A 141 6.04 -11.22 -11.47
N ILE A 142 6.54 -12.33 -12.00
CA ILE A 142 6.79 -13.55 -11.21
C ILE A 142 8.27 -13.58 -10.85
N SER A 143 8.58 -13.67 -9.57
CA SER A 143 9.93 -13.82 -9.05
C SER A 143 10.26 -15.30 -8.93
N GLU A 144 11.46 -15.70 -9.35
CA GLU A 144 11.96 -17.06 -9.20
C GLU A 144 12.47 -17.37 -7.78
N THR A 145 12.63 -16.32 -6.97
CA THR A 145 13.15 -16.42 -5.60
C THR A 145 12.26 -15.64 -4.64
N PRO A 146 12.32 -15.90 -3.31
CA PRO A 146 11.64 -15.09 -2.31
C PRO A 146 11.92 -13.60 -2.49
N LEU A 147 10.92 -12.77 -2.21
CA LEU A 147 10.99 -11.33 -2.43
C LEU A 147 12.09 -10.68 -1.56
N ALA A 148 12.81 -9.72 -2.15
CA ALA A 148 13.86 -8.98 -1.47
C ALA A 148 13.36 -8.34 -0.16
N ARG A 149 14.20 -8.36 0.88
CA ARG A 149 13.85 -7.83 2.21
C ARG A 149 14.90 -6.84 2.69
N ILE A 150 14.45 -5.82 3.41
CA ILE A 150 15.32 -4.92 4.16
C ILE A 150 15.83 -5.60 5.44
N ALA A 151 16.81 -5.00 6.12
CA ALA A 151 17.43 -5.56 7.32
C ALA A 151 16.46 -5.91 8.47
N SER A 152 15.28 -5.25 8.53
CA SER A 152 14.23 -5.56 9.51
C SER A 152 13.38 -6.79 9.16
N GLY A 153 13.64 -7.47 8.03
CA GLY A 153 12.88 -8.62 7.54
C GLY A 153 11.63 -8.29 6.73
N LYS A 154 11.27 -7.01 6.60
CA LYS A 154 10.13 -6.59 5.75
C LYS A 154 10.51 -6.61 4.27
N ILE A 155 9.53 -6.89 3.40
CA ILE A 155 9.73 -6.84 1.94
C ILE A 155 10.21 -5.45 1.53
N ASP A 156 11.27 -5.39 0.72
CA ASP A 156 11.81 -4.15 0.15
C ASP A 156 11.01 -3.72 -1.08
N LYS A 157 9.80 -3.22 -0.81
CA LYS A 157 8.86 -2.77 -1.83
C LYS A 157 9.48 -1.74 -2.79
N LYS A 158 10.32 -0.82 -2.28
CA LYS A 158 10.93 0.24 -3.10
C LYS A 158 11.89 -0.32 -4.16
N SER A 159 12.78 -1.25 -3.77
CA SER A 159 13.71 -1.90 -4.70
C SER A 159 12.96 -2.73 -5.73
N ILE A 160 11.97 -3.52 -5.30
CA ILE A 160 11.13 -4.36 -6.16
C ILE A 160 10.37 -3.50 -7.19
N GLN A 161 9.73 -2.41 -6.77
CA GLN A 161 9.03 -1.47 -7.64
C GLN A 161 9.97 -0.87 -8.69
N LYS A 162 11.14 -0.37 -8.24
CA LYS A 162 12.13 0.25 -9.13
C LYS A 162 12.60 -0.71 -10.23
N GLU A 163 12.90 -1.95 -9.88
CA GLU A 163 13.30 -2.99 -10.84
C GLU A 163 12.21 -3.26 -11.87
N HIS A 164 10.96 -3.42 -11.42
CA HIS A 164 9.84 -3.71 -12.32
C HIS A 164 9.55 -2.54 -13.26
N VAL A 165 9.64 -1.29 -12.78
CA VAL A 165 9.49 -0.09 -13.64
C VAL A 165 10.55 -0.11 -14.75
N LEU A 166 11.82 -0.38 -14.44
CA LEU A 166 12.89 -0.47 -15.43
C LEU A 166 12.63 -1.56 -16.48
N GLU A 167 12.10 -2.71 -16.06
CA GLU A 167 11.72 -3.80 -16.98
C GLU A 167 10.55 -3.40 -17.90
N LEU A 168 9.55 -2.68 -17.37
CA LEU A 168 8.41 -2.19 -18.16
C LEU A 168 8.84 -1.15 -19.20
N ASP A 169 9.74 -0.26 -18.86
CA ASP A 169 10.27 0.76 -19.79
C ASP A 169 11.08 0.13 -20.91
N THR A 170 11.87 -0.90 -20.61
CA THR A 170 12.65 -1.65 -21.63
C THR A 170 11.76 -2.41 -22.62
N LYS A 171 10.55 -2.80 -22.21
CA LYS A 171 9.60 -3.52 -23.09
C LYS A 171 8.77 -2.58 -23.98
N LYS A 172 8.80 -1.27 -23.73
CA LYS A 172 8.10 -0.25 -24.54
C LYS A 172 8.97 0.28 -25.70
N THR A 173 10.30 -0.01 -25.70
CA THR A 173 11.27 0.37 -26.73
C THR A 173 11.46 -0.75 -27.74
#